data_357c360b861ee673b99a53f3619a0337
#
_entry.id   357c360b861ee673b99a53f3619a0337
#
_cell.length_a   1.000
_cell.length_b   1.000
_cell.length_c   1.000
_cell.angle_alpha   90.00
_cell.angle_beta   90.00
_cell.angle_gamma   90.00
#
_symmetry.space_group_name_H-M   'P 1'
#
loop_
_entity.id
_entity.type
_entity.pdbx_description
1 polymer ?
#
loop_
_entity_poly.entity_id
_entity_poly.type
_entity_poly.pdbx_seq_one_letter_code
_entity_poly.pdbx_strand_id
1 'polypeptide(L)'
;MTNENLANGLQQVIIRLSIFVKNIAMSKLAKKTSITDVIGKVPYRMAFAGGWIDQPFVSRHNPSPPGSMVVLSLEPTVPFMDRCGMGTSTRKVMMQIWNGRIPDGDPMTLVREAYAAENAERPAPSGSQDMAGIIYPGINRLDYDFEYEGGYFPVHIESNREPEAVHWLEKHIYMVPITQRLSGYDPLEIQNLDPKWIRRLGQTGKNCFDAILRKDASALGASMNECMVCWETILPCTVRHPSISLDLVSILSYYQRRYCGAMYSGCGGGYLYVVSNEPVPGGFQVKVRIA
;
A
#
# COMPACT_ATOMS: atom_id res chain seq x y z
N MET A 1 -4.56 8.63 32.94
CA MET A 1 -5.33 9.23 31.80
C MET A 1 -6.43 8.24 31.46
N THR A 2 -7.67 8.69 31.49
CA THR A 2 -8.83 7.82 31.21
C THR A 2 -8.95 7.59 29.69
N ASN A 3 -9.46 6.43 29.30
CA ASN A 3 -9.69 6.04 27.89
C ASN A 3 -10.52 7.08 27.11
N GLU A 4 -11.38 7.85 27.78
CA GLU A 4 -12.15 8.96 27.20
C GLU A 4 -11.29 10.15 26.74
N ASN A 5 -10.25 10.49 27.47
CA ASN A 5 -9.34 11.59 27.09
C ASN A 5 -8.48 11.23 25.86
N LEU A 6 -8.14 9.96 25.70
CA LEU A 6 -7.42 9.46 24.54
C LEU A 6 -8.32 9.45 23.29
N ALA A 7 -9.58 9.01 23.46
CA ALA A 7 -10.57 9.01 22.38
C ALA A 7 -10.92 10.42 21.88
N ASN A 8 -11.10 11.37 22.81
CA ASN A 8 -11.35 12.78 22.47
C ASN A 8 -10.14 13.44 21.82
N GLY A 9 -8.91 13.12 22.25
CA GLY A 9 -7.68 13.61 21.61
C GLY A 9 -7.53 13.10 20.18
N LEU A 10 -7.75 11.81 19.94
CA LEU A 10 -7.72 11.18 18.61
C LEU A 10 -8.82 11.75 17.69
N GLN A 11 -10.03 11.96 18.21
CA GLN A 11 -11.13 12.52 17.44
C GLN A 11 -10.85 13.98 17.01
N GLN A 12 -10.22 14.78 17.86
CA GLN A 12 -9.79 16.13 17.50
C GLN A 12 -8.67 16.14 16.46
N VAL A 13 -7.71 15.21 16.54
CA VAL A 13 -6.64 15.05 15.53
C VAL A 13 -7.25 14.65 14.18
N ILE A 14 -8.18 13.70 14.17
CA ILE A 14 -8.90 13.24 12.96
C ILE A 14 -9.68 14.39 12.33
N ILE A 15 -10.41 15.20 13.14
CA ILE A 15 -11.16 16.36 12.66
C ILE A 15 -10.21 17.41 12.06
N ARG A 16 -9.11 17.73 12.70
CA ARG A 16 -8.10 18.68 12.18
C ARG A 16 -7.45 18.19 10.89
N LEU A 17 -7.14 16.89 10.79
CA LEU A 17 -6.60 16.29 9.57
C LEU A 17 -7.63 16.26 8.44
N SER A 18 -8.91 15.98 8.72
CA SER A 18 -9.98 16.02 7.71
C SER A 18 -10.22 17.43 7.16
N ILE A 19 -10.13 18.46 8.02
CA ILE A 19 -10.21 19.87 7.62
C ILE A 19 -8.96 20.25 6.79
N PHE A 20 -7.78 19.81 7.19
CA PHE A 20 -6.53 20.07 6.48
C PHE A 20 -6.54 19.41 5.08
N VAL A 21 -7.00 18.16 4.97
CA VAL A 21 -7.13 17.44 3.69
C VAL A 21 -8.20 18.09 2.80
N LYS A 22 -9.36 18.48 3.35
CA LYS A 22 -10.37 19.25 2.61
C LYS A 22 -9.82 20.58 2.09
N ASN A 23 -9.07 21.31 2.90
CA ASN A 23 -8.50 22.59 2.50
C ASN A 23 -7.38 22.42 1.44
N ILE A 24 -6.55 21.36 1.52
CA ILE A 24 -5.56 21.07 0.48
C ILE A 24 -6.25 20.61 -0.81
N ALA A 25 -7.26 19.75 -0.73
CA ALA A 25 -8.05 19.32 -1.88
C ALA A 25 -8.77 20.50 -2.53
N MET A 26 -9.41 21.36 -1.73
CA MET A 26 -10.14 22.56 -2.22
C MET A 26 -9.20 23.64 -2.78
N SER A 27 -8.05 23.91 -2.17
CA SER A 27 -7.12 24.96 -2.65
C SER A 27 -6.40 24.56 -3.95
N LYS A 28 -6.22 23.26 -4.22
CA LYS A 28 -5.64 22.77 -5.47
C LYS A 28 -6.69 22.47 -6.56
N LEU A 29 -7.98 22.30 -6.20
CA LEU A 29 -9.08 22.18 -7.16
C LEU A 29 -9.46 23.51 -7.85
N ALA A 30 -8.93 24.65 -7.37
CA ALA A 30 -9.22 25.96 -7.95
C ALA A 30 -8.57 26.22 -9.34
N LYS A 31 -7.65 25.35 -9.79
CA LYS A 31 -7.30 25.28 -11.22
C LYS A 31 -8.22 24.22 -11.84
N LYS A 32 -9.13 24.65 -12.73
CA LYS A 32 -9.91 23.77 -13.60
C LYS A 32 -8.96 22.82 -14.34
N THR A 33 -8.62 21.69 -13.71
CA THR A 33 -8.00 20.55 -14.39
C THR A 33 -9.11 19.93 -15.23
N SER A 34 -8.96 19.90 -16.54
CA SER A 34 -9.93 19.24 -17.40
C SER A 34 -9.87 17.72 -17.11
N ILE A 35 -10.97 17.01 -17.34
CA ILE A 35 -10.99 15.53 -17.26
C ILE A 35 -9.87 14.95 -18.14
N THR A 36 -9.52 15.59 -19.26
CA THR A 36 -8.43 15.22 -20.14
C THR A 36 -7.03 15.37 -19.52
N ASP A 37 -6.86 16.25 -18.52
CA ASP A 37 -5.58 16.37 -17.78
C ASP A 37 -5.38 15.26 -16.75
N VAL A 38 -6.47 14.57 -16.37
CA VAL A 38 -6.46 13.41 -15.46
C VAL A 38 -6.35 12.11 -16.25
N ILE A 39 -7.04 12.03 -17.39
CA ILE A 39 -6.98 10.90 -18.34
C ILE A 39 -5.58 10.88 -18.98
N GLY A 40 -4.83 9.78 -18.80
CA GLY A 40 -3.49 9.59 -19.34
C GLY A 40 -2.35 9.87 -18.36
N LYS A 41 -2.61 10.29 -17.14
CA LYS A 41 -1.59 10.33 -16.08
C LYS A 41 -1.27 8.92 -15.59
N VAL A 42 0.00 8.71 -15.26
CA VAL A 42 0.45 7.44 -14.66
C VAL A 42 -0.37 7.18 -13.37
N PRO A 43 -0.94 5.98 -13.19
CA PRO A 43 -1.71 5.61 -12.00
C PRO A 43 -0.91 5.70 -10.71
N TYR A 44 -1.58 5.62 -9.57
CA TYR A 44 -0.97 5.27 -8.30
C TYR A 44 -1.10 3.78 -8.03
N ARG A 45 -0.34 3.28 -7.06
CA ARG A 45 -0.54 1.92 -6.55
C ARG A 45 -0.88 1.94 -5.07
N MET A 46 -1.67 0.99 -4.65
CA MET A 46 -2.01 0.69 -3.26
C MET A 46 -1.59 -0.73 -2.95
N ALA A 47 -0.72 -0.93 -1.95
CA ALA A 47 -0.28 -2.27 -1.55
C ALA A 47 -1.03 -2.71 -0.29
N PHE A 48 -1.63 -3.90 -0.37
CA PHE A 48 -2.30 -4.55 0.76
C PHE A 48 -1.36 -5.56 1.45
N ALA A 49 -1.93 -6.60 2.05
CA ALA A 49 -1.18 -7.61 2.78
C ALA A 49 -0.09 -8.31 1.94
N GLY A 50 0.96 -8.76 2.62
CA GLY A 50 2.11 -9.42 2.00
C GLY A 50 3.28 -8.50 1.64
N GLY A 51 3.16 -7.16 1.81
CA GLY A 51 4.26 -6.23 1.53
C GLY A 51 5.55 -6.63 2.25
N TRP A 52 6.70 -6.32 1.66
CA TRP A 52 8.05 -6.77 1.99
C TRP A 52 8.46 -8.13 1.41
N ILE A 53 7.51 -9.02 1.02
CA ILE A 53 7.89 -10.30 0.40
C ILE A 53 8.56 -10.11 -0.98
N ASP A 54 8.34 -8.96 -1.61
CA ASP A 54 8.98 -8.52 -2.85
C ASP A 54 10.45 -8.09 -2.69
N GLN A 55 10.94 -8.07 -1.45
CA GLN A 55 12.31 -7.71 -1.15
C GLN A 55 13.18 -8.98 -1.03
N PRO A 56 14.25 -9.12 -1.81
CA PRO A 56 15.11 -10.32 -1.78
C PRO A 56 15.66 -10.64 -0.41
N PHE A 57 15.99 -9.63 0.41
CA PHE A 57 16.49 -9.85 1.77
C PHE A 57 15.44 -10.47 2.71
N VAL A 58 14.13 -10.38 2.35
CA VAL A 58 13.03 -11.04 3.06
C VAL A 58 12.71 -12.37 2.38
N SER A 59 12.43 -12.40 1.07
CA SER A 59 11.94 -13.58 0.36
C SER A 59 12.90 -14.77 0.40
N ARG A 60 14.23 -14.54 0.44
CA ARG A 60 15.24 -15.61 0.60
C ARG A 60 15.08 -16.43 1.90
N HIS A 61 14.40 -15.89 2.90
CA HIS A 61 14.15 -16.59 4.16
C HIS A 61 12.76 -17.23 4.19
N ASN A 62 11.98 -17.19 3.10
CA ASN A 62 10.68 -17.83 3.03
C ASN A 62 10.87 -19.36 2.87
N PRO A 63 10.50 -20.18 3.87
CA PRO A 63 10.68 -21.63 3.79
C PRO A 63 9.61 -22.33 2.95
N SER A 64 8.65 -21.58 2.40
CA SER A 64 7.53 -22.08 1.60
C SER A 64 7.21 -21.11 0.46
N PRO A 65 8.12 -20.93 -0.52
CA PRO A 65 7.86 -20.10 -1.69
C PRO A 65 6.79 -20.71 -2.60
N PRO A 66 6.11 -19.89 -3.43
CA PRO A 66 6.22 -18.43 -3.43
C PRO A 66 5.47 -17.79 -2.25
N GLY A 67 5.95 -16.60 -1.83
CA GLY A 67 5.20 -15.71 -0.95
C GLY A 67 4.40 -14.71 -1.76
N SER A 68 3.18 -14.42 -1.35
CA SER A 68 2.26 -13.55 -2.09
C SER A 68 2.08 -12.18 -1.45
N MET A 69 1.85 -11.17 -2.29
CA MET A 69 1.34 -9.87 -1.87
C MET A 69 0.26 -9.37 -2.83
N VAL A 70 -0.55 -8.41 -2.36
CA VAL A 70 -1.61 -7.81 -3.18
C VAL A 70 -1.31 -6.34 -3.43
N VAL A 71 -1.42 -5.93 -4.70
CA VAL A 71 -1.32 -4.54 -5.13
C VAL A 71 -2.49 -4.17 -6.04
N LEU A 72 -2.94 -2.91 -5.94
CA LEU A 72 -4.00 -2.37 -6.77
C LEU A 72 -3.46 -1.20 -7.60
N SER A 73 -3.88 -1.13 -8.85
CA SER A 73 -3.71 0.06 -9.67
C SER A 73 -4.84 1.04 -9.41
N LEU A 74 -4.52 2.29 -9.10
CA LEU A 74 -5.53 3.29 -8.77
C LEU A 74 -5.63 4.36 -9.84
N GLU A 75 -6.87 4.74 -10.17
CA GLU A 75 -7.14 5.92 -10.97
C GLU A 75 -6.55 7.18 -10.28
N PRO A 76 -5.85 8.05 -11.00
CA PRO A 76 -5.25 9.25 -10.43
C PRO A 76 -6.28 10.37 -10.17
N THR A 77 -7.37 10.04 -9.46
CA THR A 77 -8.49 10.95 -9.17
C THR A 77 -8.19 11.98 -8.11
N VAL A 78 -7.21 11.67 -7.23
CA VAL A 78 -6.76 12.55 -6.15
C VAL A 78 -5.23 12.52 -6.06
N PRO A 79 -4.58 13.62 -5.68
CA PRO A 79 -3.15 13.59 -5.39
C PRO A 79 -2.90 12.95 -4.02
N PHE A 80 -2.02 11.94 -3.98
CA PHE A 80 -1.54 11.39 -2.72
C PHE A 80 -0.31 12.13 -2.21
N MET A 81 -0.14 12.15 -0.89
CA MET A 81 1.05 12.70 -0.24
C MET A 81 2.30 11.90 -0.63
N ASP A 82 3.41 12.59 -0.85
CA ASP A 82 4.69 11.93 -1.09
C ASP A 82 5.15 11.15 0.16
N ARG A 83 5.89 10.06 -0.07
CA ARG A 83 6.45 9.22 1.00
C ARG A 83 5.42 8.63 1.95
N CYS A 84 4.21 8.39 1.47
CA CYS A 84 3.10 7.83 2.23
C CYS A 84 2.67 6.44 1.77
N GLY A 85 3.56 5.67 1.16
CA GLY A 85 3.31 4.28 0.78
C GLY A 85 2.35 4.11 -0.40
N MET A 86 2.25 5.10 -1.31
CA MET A 86 1.36 5.08 -2.47
C MET A 86 2.11 4.98 -3.82
N GLY A 87 3.36 4.51 -3.82
CA GLY A 87 4.18 4.40 -5.04
C GLY A 87 4.52 5.74 -5.69
N THR A 88 4.51 6.84 -4.94
CA THR A 88 4.67 8.20 -5.50
C THR A 88 6.06 8.45 -6.08
N SER A 89 7.13 7.84 -5.55
CA SER A 89 8.49 7.93 -6.11
C SER A 89 8.59 7.22 -7.45
N THR A 90 8.18 5.97 -7.51
CA THR A 90 8.14 5.16 -8.72
C THR A 90 7.29 5.82 -9.81
N ARG A 91 6.12 6.33 -9.40
CA ARG A 91 5.26 7.07 -10.32
C ARG A 91 5.94 8.29 -10.93
N LYS A 92 6.75 9.05 -10.15
CA LYS A 92 7.52 10.19 -10.65
C LYS A 92 8.55 9.75 -11.68
N VAL A 93 9.27 8.65 -11.43
CA VAL A 93 10.23 8.07 -12.39
C VAL A 93 9.50 7.68 -13.68
N MET A 94 8.39 6.95 -13.61
CA MET A 94 7.60 6.58 -14.79
C MET A 94 7.08 7.79 -15.58
N MET A 95 6.66 8.84 -14.88
CA MET A 95 6.25 10.09 -15.53
C MET A 95 7.39 10.75 -16.31
N GLN A 96 8.62 10.61 -15.83
CA GLN A 96 9.81 11.16 -16.50
C GLN A 96 10.20 10.33 -17.70
N ILE A 97 10.36 9.00 -17.55
CA ILE A 97 10.82 8.13 -18.66
C ILE A 97 9.79 7.98 -19.77
N TRP A 98 8.49 8.08 -19.45
CA TRP A 98 7.39 7.88 -20.41
C TRP A 98 6.57 9.14 -20.68
N ASN A 99 7.12 10.30 -20.36
CA ASN A 99 6.48 11.59 -20.63
C ASN A 99 5.01 11.68 -20.13
N GLY A 100 4.75 11.13 -18.94
CA GLY A 100 3.47 11.22 -18.23
C GLY A 100 2.40 10.20 -18.63
N ARG A 101 2.72 9.24 -19.50
CA ARG A 101 1.78 8.20 -19.96
C ARG A 101 2.49 6.84 -19.99
N ILE A 102 1.83 5.77 -19.51
CA ILE A 102 2.31 4.40 -19.70
C ILE A 102 2.22 4.08 -21.21
N PRO A 103 3.32 3.67 -21.86
CA PRO A 103 3.31 3.29 -23.27
C PRO A 103 2.54 1.99 -23.49
N ASP A 104 2.11 1.75 -24.71
CA ASP A 104 1.59 0.46 -25.14
C ASP A 104 2.74 -0.57 -25.18
N GLY A 105 2.51 -1.79 -24.70
CA GLY A 105 3.53 -2.82 -24.70
C GLY A 105 3.22 -3.99 -23.75
N ASP A 106 4.13 -4.95 -23.70
CA ASP A 106 4.04 -6.04 -22.74
C ASP A 106 4.23 -5.50 -21.31
N PRO A 107 3.27 -5.73 -20.41
CA PRO A 107 3.32 -5.17 -19.05
C PRO A 107 4.58 -5.54 -18.26
N MET A 108 5.08 -6.78 -18.38
CA MET A 108 6.28 -7.18 -17.65
C MET A 108 7.55 -6.50 -18.21
N THR A 109 7.63 -6.28 -19.50
CA THR A 109 8.71 -5.50 -20.12
C THR A 109 8.72 -4.07 -19.58
N LEU A 110 7.54 -3.44 -19.48
CA LEU A 110 7.40 -2.10 -18.90
C LEU A 110 7.76 -2.06 -17.41
N VAL A 111 7.40 -3.12 -16.64
CA VAL A 111 7.84 -3.27 -15.24
C VAL A 111 9.35 -3.28 -15.13
N ARG A 112 10.04 -4.04 -15.99
CA ARG A 112 11.50 -4.14 -16.01
C ARG A 112 12.17 -2.82 -16.39
N GLU A 113 11.63 -2.12 -17.38
CA GLU A 113 12.12 -0.81 -17.80
C GLU A 113 12.01 0.21 -16.65
N ALA A 114 10.84 0.32 -16.03
CA ALA A 114 10.62 1.21 -14.90
C ALA A 114 11.49 0.84 -13.68
N TYR A 115 11.67 -0.47 -13.42
CA TYR A 115 12.54 -0.98 -12.37
C TYR A 115 14.00 -0.60 -12.61
N ALA A 116 14.50 -0.78 -13.81
CA ALA A 116 15.86 -0.39 -14.18
C ALA A 116 16.09 1.12 -14.00
N ALA A 117 15.12 1.94 -14.44
CA ALA A 117 15.20 3.39 -14.29
C ALA A 117 15.16 3.86 -12.82
N GLU A 118 14.29 3.27 -11.98
CA GLU A 118 14.21 3.66 -10.55
C GLU A 118 15.45 3.24 -9.76
N ASN A 119 16.06 2.13 -10.13
CA ASN A 119 17.17 1.53 -9.38
C ASN A 119 18.56 1.85 -9.97
N ALA A 120 18.65 2.64 -11.06
CA ALA A 120 19.89 2.91 -11.78
C ALA A 120 21.04 3.44 -10.90
N GLU A 121 20.73 4.22 -9.89
CA GLU A 121 21.72 4.85 -8.99
C GLU A 121 21.60 4.35 -7.54
N ARG A 122 20.79 3.30 -7.28
CA ARG A 122 20.58 2.78 -5.93
C ARG A 122 21.59 1.66 -5.63
N PRO A 123 22.36 1.74 -4.53
CA PRO A 123 23.26 0.68 -4.12
C PRO A 123 22.51 -0.60 -3.71
N ALA A 124 21.27 -0.46 -3.19
CA ALA A 124 20.37 -1.55 -2.88
C ALA A 124 19.05 -1.33 -3.64
N PRO A 125 18.73 -2.16 -4.65
CA PRO A 125 17.52 -2.03 -5.42
C PRO A 125 16.26 -2.22 -4.54
N SER A 126 15.20 -1.44 -4.82
CA SER A 126 13.86 -1.69 -4.27
C SER A 126 13.20 -2.86 -4.99
N GLY A 127 12.16 -3.46 -4.41
CA GLY A 127 11.35 -4.48 -5.09
C GLY A 127 10.51 -3.91 -6.23
N SER A 128 9.96 -4.80 -7.06
CA SER A 128 9.21 -4.43 -8.28
C SER A 128 7.70 -4.19 -8.05
N GLN A 129 7.22 -4.32 -6.82
CA GLN A 129 5.79 -4.21 -6.53
C GLN A 129 5.17 -2.88 -6.94
N ASP A 130 5.92 -1.78 -6.80
CA ASP A 130 5.43 -0.44 -7.14
C ASP A 130 5.17 -0.32 -8.63
N MET A 131 6.11 -0.80 -9.45
CA MET A 131 5.98 -0.82 -10.90
C MET A 131 4.84 -1.72 -11.34
N ALA A 132 4.79 -2.96 -10.80
CA ALA A 132 3.73 -3.90 -11.13
C ALA A 132 2.35 -3.35 -10.75
N GLY A 133 2.20 -2.77 -9.55
CA GLY A 133 0.93 -2.20 -9.10
C GLY A 133 0.48 -0.94 -9.87
N ILE A 134 1.41 -0.19 -10.48
CA ILE A 134 1.09 0.93 -11.35
C ILE A 134 0.71 0.43 -12.76
N ILE A 135 1.46 -0.54 -13.31
CA ILE A 135 1.35 -0.96 -14.71
C ILE A 135 0.17 -1.93 -14.92
N TYR A 136 0.06 -2.96 -14.08
CA TYR A 136 -1.03 -3.94 -14.19
C TYR A 136 -2.34 -3.35 -13.65
N PRO A 137 -3.40 -3.21 -14.48
CA PRO A 137 -4.68 -2.71 -14.02
C PRO A 137 -5.39 -3.75 -13.13
N GLY A 138 -6.28 -3.27 -12.28
CA GLY A 138 -7.10 -4.10 -11.40
C GLY A 138 -6.47 -4.39 -10.03
N ILE A 139 -6.85 -5.53 -9.50
CA ILE A 139 -6.41 -6.10 -8.23
C ILE A 139 -5.44 -7.22 -8.58
N ASN A 140 -4.18 -7.11 -8.16
CA ASN A 140 -3.13 -8.01 -8.59
C ASN A 140 -2.52 -8.74 -7.39
N ARG A 141 -2.47 -10.08 -7.45
CA ARG A 141 -1.62 -10.88 -6.58
C ARG A 141 -0.28 -11.09 -7.27
N LEU A 142 0.78 -10.72 -6.59
CA LEU A 142 2.16 -10.90 -7.02
C LEU A 142 2.77 -12.02 -6.16
N ASP A 143 3.27 -13.08 -6.79
CA ASP A 143 3.88 -14.21 -6.11
C ASP A 143 5.40 -14.14 -6.29
N TYR A 144 6.16 -14.06 -5.19
CA TYR A 144 7.62 -13.90 -5.19
C TYR A 144 8.32 -15.15 -4.68
N ASP A 145 9.32 -15.59 -5.42
CA ASP A 145 10.24 -16.66 -5.07
C ASP A 145 11.68 -16.15 -5.24
N PHE A 146 12.52 -16.32 -4.23
CA PHE A 146 13.92 -15.89 -4.29
C PHE A 146 14.72 -16.61 -5.40
N GLU A 147 14.38 -17.87 -5.69
CA GLU A 147 15.04 -18.64 -6.76
C GLU A 147 14.72 -18.11 -8.17
N TYR A 148 13.63 -17.36 -8.32
CA TYR A 148 13.28 -16.70 -9.57
C TYR A 148 13.88 -15.30 -9.63
N GLU A 149 14.87 -15.10 -10.50
CA GLU A 149 15.55 -13.83 -10.75
C GLU A 149 16.00 -13.10 -9.45
N GLY A 150 16.48 -13.88 -8.46
CA GLY A 150 16.95 -13.35 -7.18
C GLY A 150 15.84 -12.72 -6.33
N GLY A 151 14.57 -12.99 -6.62
CA GLY A 151 13.41 -12.47 -5.88
C GLY A 151 13.04 -11.03 -6.21
N TYR A 152 13.65 -10.42 -7.23
CA TYR A 152 13.35 -9.04 -7.62
C TYR A 152 12.05 -8.87 -8.42
N PHE A 153 11.63 -9.93 -9.09
CA PHE A 153 10.41 -9.92 -9.90
C PHE A 153 9.47 -11.05 -9.48
N PRO A 154 8.15 -10.87 -9.63
CA PRO A 154 7.22 -11.94 -9.31
C PRO A 154 7.36 -13.10 -10.31
N VAL A 155 7.34 -14.34 -9.81
CA VAL A 155 7.29 -15.56 -10.62
C VAL A 155 5.93 -15.72 -11.30
N HIS A 156 4.88 -15.14 -10.69
CA HIS A 156 3.52 -15.18 -11.20
C HIS A 156 2.75 -13.91 -10.79
N ILE A 157 1.88 -13.43 -11.70
CA ILE A 157 0.94 -12.34 -11.44
C ILE A 157 -0.46 -12.83 -11.80
N GLU A 158 -1.36 -12.81 -10.81
CA GLU A 158 -2.78 -13.05 -11.04
C GLU A 158 -3.54 -11.73 -10.90
N SER A 159 -4.20 -11.30 -11.99
CA SER A 159 -4.94 -10.04 -12.05
C SER A 159 -6.44 -10.28 -12.08
N ASN A 160 -7.18 -9.59 -11.24
CA ASN A 160 -8.64 -9.54 -11.29
C ASN A 160 -9.10 -8.13 -11.66
N ARG A 161 -9.93 -8.03 -12.71
CA ARG A 161 -10.52 -6.79 -13.22
C ARG A 161 -12.05 -6.84 -13.24
N GLU A 162 -12.62 -7.90 -12.66
CA GLU A 162 -14.07 -8.10 -12.65
C GLU A 162 -14.76 -6.93 -11.93
N PRO A 163 -15.67 -6.22 -12.61
CA PRO A 163 -16.29 -5.01 -12.08
C PRO A 163 -16.98 -5.25 -10.72
N GLU A 164 -17.50 -6.45 -10.49
CA GLU A 164 -18.18 -6.79 -9.25
C GLU A 164 -17.21 -6.87 -8.06
N ALA A 165 -16.05 -7.52 -8.24
CA ALA A 165 -15.01 -7.62 -7.21
C ALA A 165 -14.37 -6.24 -6.93
N VAL A 166 -14.08 -5.49 -7.99
CA VAL A 166 -13.54 -4.13 -7.90
C VAL A 166 -14.49 -3.20 -7.17
N HIS A 167 -15.74 -3.16 -7.57
CA HIS A 167 -16.74 -2.29 -6.95
C HIS A 167 -17.02 -2.66 -5.49
N TRP A 168 -17.04 -3.96 -5.19
CA TRP A 168 -17.12 -4.42 -3.82
C TRP A 168 -15.95 -3.90 -2.98
N LEU A 169 -14.72 -4.06 -3.48
CA LEU A 169 -13.53 -3.61 -2.77
C LEU A 169 -13.53 -2.09 -2.54
N GLU A 170 -13.85 -1.30 -3.58
CA GLU A 170 -13.95 0.16 -3.49
C GLU A 170 -14.93 0.62 -2.41
N LYS A 171 -16.02 -0.13 -2.20
CA LYS A 171 -17.02 0.18 -1.16
C LYS A 171 -16.55 -0.12 0.26
N HIS A 172 -15.65 -1.09 0.42
CA HIS A 172 -15.26 -1.60 1.74
C HIS A 172 -13.90 -1.09 2.21
N ILE A 173 -13.13 -0.42 1.33
CA ILE A 173 -11.82 0.15 1.68
C ILE A 173 -11.92 1.65 1.87
N TYR A 174 -11.50 2.10 3.05
CA TYR A 174 -11.36 3.52 3.39
C TYR A 174 -9.90 3.84 3.67
N MET A 175 -9.42 4.96 3.14
CA MET A 175 -8.10 5.50 3.42
C MET A 175 -8.22 6.65 4.41
N VAL A 176 -7.55 6.51 5.56
CA VAL A 176 -7.47 7.57 6.58
C VAL A 176 -6.07 8.17 6.56
N PRO A 177 -5.91 9.48 6.31
CA PRO A 177 -4.60 10.12 6.36
C PRO A 177 -4.07 10.14 7.80
N ILE A 178 -2.82 9.69 8.01
CA ILE A 178 -2.21 9.65 9.34
C ILE A 178 -1.04 10.63 9.43
N THR A 179 0.05 10.36 8.73
CA THR A 179 1.24 11.21 8.77
C THR A 179 2.16 10.91 7.58
N GLN A 180 2.99 11.88 7.23
CA GLN A 180 4.03 11.70 6.23
C GLN A 180 5.33 11.25 6.90
N ARG A 181 6.07 10.33 6.27
CA ARG A 181 7.41 9.93 6.73
C ARG A 181 8.38 11.11 6.74
N LEU A 182 9.09 11.27 7.85
CA LEU A 182 10.16 12.26 7.95
C LEU A 182 11.39 11.82 7.14
N SER A 183 12.27 12.78 6.80
CA SER A 183 13.58 12.50 6.24
C SER A 183 14.47 11.86 7.32
N GLY A 184 15.36 10.93 6.91
CA GLY A 184 16.24 10.23 7.84
C GLY A 184 15.62 9.06 8.61
N TYR A 185 14.34 8.75 8.37
CA TYR A 185 13.71 7.56 8.92
C TYR A 185 14.14 6.31 8.13
N ASP A 186 14.70 5.32 8.84
CA ASP A 186 15.08 4.02 8.30
C ASP A 186 14.18 2.90 8.86
N PRO A 187 13.31 2.30 8.05
CA PRO A 187 12.48 1.17 8.48
C PRO A 187 13.27 -0.12 8.68
N LEU A 188 14.53 -0.21 8.22
CA LEU A 188 15.35 -1.41 8.20
C LEU A 188 16.43 -1.43 9.31
N GLU A 189 16.42 -0.45 10.22
CA GLU A 189 17.38 -0.35 11.32
C GLU A 189 17.41 -1.61 12.21
N ILE A 190 16.25 -2.23 12.41
CA ILE A 190 16.12 -3.50 13.14
C ILE A 190 15.43 -4.53 12.24
N GLN A 191 16.07 -5.69 12.06
CA GLN A 191 15.57 -6.78 11.23
C GLN A 191 15.58 -8.10 12.00
N ASN A 192 14.43 -8.76 12.10
CA ASN A 192 14.23 -10.06 12.75
C ASN A 192 13.67 -11.04 11.71
N LEU A 193 14.50 -11.47 10.78
CA LEU A 193 14.09 -12.24 9.58
C LEU A 193 13.87 -13.74 9.89
N ASP A 194 12.96 -14.02 10.85
CA ASP A 194 12.57 -15.38 11.22
C ASP A 194 11.72 -16.02 10.10
N PRO A 195 12.15 -17.19 9.56
CA PRO A 195 11.45 -17.88 8.48
C PRO A 195 9.98 -18.20 8.76
N LYS A 196 9.61 -18.45 10.01
CA LYS A 196 8.21 -18.70 10.41
C LYS A 196 7.33 -17.47 10.15
N TRP A 197 7.83 -16.29 10.52
CA TRP A 197 7.08 -15.04 10.33
C TRP A 197 7.05 -14.59 8.87
N ILE A 198 8.12 -14.87 8.11
CA ILE A 198 8.16 -14.57 6.68
C ILE A 198 7.20 -15.48 5.91
N ARG A 199 7.10 -16.78 6.25
CA ARG A 199 6.05 -17.65 5.71
C ARG A 199 4.65 -17.09 5.97
N ARG A 200 4.39 -16.67 7.21
CA ARG A 200 3.10 -16.07 7.57
C ARG A 200 2.82 -14.81 6.75
N LEU A 201 3.82 -13.94 6.61
CA LEU A 201 3.72 -12.73 5.79
C LEU A 201 3.31 -13.08 4.35
N GLY A 202 4.01 -14.00 3.68
CA GLY A 202 3.67 -14.43 2.32
C GLY A 202 2.28 -15.04 2.20
N GLN A 203 1.79 -15.73 3.26
CA GLN A 203 0.44 -16.26 3.30
C GLN A 203 -0.63 -15.17 3.45
N THR A 204 -0.31 -14.05 4.11
CA THR A 204 -1.27 -12.93 4.25
C THR A 204 -1.69 -12.34 2.91
N GLY A 205 -0.76 -12.24 1.95
CA GLY A 205 -1.05 -11.77 0.60
C GLY A 205 -2.02 -12.70 -0.13
N LYS A 206 -1.80 -14.01 -0.07
CA LYS A 206 -2.72 -15.00 -0.64
C LYS A 206 -4.10 -14.91 0.00
N ASN A 207 -4.17 -14.90 1.33
CA ASN A 207 -5.44 -14.81 2.06
C ASN A 207 -6.19 -13.50 1.74
N CYS A 208 -5.46 -12.40 1.56
CA CYS A 208 -6.01 -11.10 1.18
C CYS A 208 -6.67 -11.16 -0.21
N PHE A 209 -5.98 -11.72 -1.20
CA PHE A 209 -6.51 -11.85 -2.55
C PHE A 209 -7.76 -12.76 -2.58
N ASP A 210 -7.69 -13.93 -1.94
CA ASP A 210 -8.80 -14.88 -1.84
C ASP A 210 -10.03 -14.25 -1.12
N ALA A 211 -9.80 -13.41 -0.10
CA ALA A 211 -10.87 -12.70 0.60
C ALA A 211 -11.57 -11.67 -0.30
N ILE A 212 -10.80 -10.95 -1.12
CA ILE A 212 -11.37 -10.00 -2.10
C ILE A 212 -12.23 -10.74 -3.12
N LEU A 213 -11.73 -11.86 -3.68
CA LEU A 213 -12.48 -12.64 -4.67
C LEU A 213 -13.79 -13.21 -4.08
N ARG A 214 -13.78 -13.59 -2.80
CA ARG A 214 -14.98 -14.06 -2.10
C ARG A 214 -15.87 -12.91 -1.58
N LYS A 215 -15.41 -11.67 -1.70
CA LYS A 215 -16.10 -10.48 -1.15
C LYS A 215 -16.36 -10.60 0.36
N ASP A 216 -15.36 -11.08 1.09
CA ASP A 216 -15.39 -11.30 2.54
C ASP A 216 -14.59 -10.22 3.27
N ALA A 217 -15.29 -9.20 3.79
CA ALA A 217 -14.68 -8.07 4.49
C ALA A 217 -13.97 -8.51 5.79
N SER A 218 -14.51 -9.51 6.48
CA SER A 218 -13.90 -10.03 7.72
C SER A 218 -12.57 -10.72 7.44
N ALA A 219 -12.52 -11.60 6.44
CA ALA A 219 -11.30 -12.28 6.02
C ALA A 219 -10.27 -11.31 5.43
N LEU A 220 -10.71 -10.29 4.66
CA LEU A 220 -9.84 -9.24 4.16
C LEU A 220 -9.20 -8.46 5.31
N GLY A 221 -10.01 -8.01 6.26
CA GLY A 221 -9.53 -7.31 7.46
C GLY A 221 -8.58 -8.15 8.29
N ALA A 222 -8.89 -9.44 8.49
CA ALA A 222 -8.02 -10.37 9.22
C ALA A 222 -6.66 -10.55 8.54
N SER A 223 -6.61 -10.63 7.21
CA SER A 223 -5.35 -10.74 6.45
C SER A 223 -4.48 -9.48 6.60
N MET A 224 -5.08 -8.31 6.62
CA MET A 224 -4.39 -7.03 6.85
C MET A 224 -3.86 -6.92 8.28
N ASN A 225 -4.66 -7.30 9.28
CA ASN A 225 -4.25 -7.31 10.68
C ASN A 225 -3.05 -8.25 10.89
N GLU A 226 -3.10 -9.45 10.32
CA GLU A 226 -2.03 -10.43 10.39
C GLU A 226 -0.74 -9.92 9.71
N CYS A 227 -0.88 -9.25 8.56
CA CYS A 227 0.25 -8.61 7.87
C CYS A 227 0.95 -7.60 8.78
N MET A 228 0.20 -6.77 9.51
CA MET A 228 0.76 -5.80 10.44
C MET A 228 1.49 -6.46 11.62
N VAL A 229 0.98 -7.59 12.13
CA VAL A 229 1.68 -8.39 13.16
C VAL A 229 3.02 -8.93 12.61
N CYS A 230 3.03 -9.41 11.35
CA CYS A 230 4.26 -9.85 10.70
C CYS A 230 5.26 -8.68 10.54
N TRP A 231 4.80 -7.51 10.08
CA TRP A 231 5.67 -6.33 9.94
C TRP A 231 6.29 -5.90 11.26
N GLU A 232 5.47 -5.78 12.32
CA GLU A 232 5.96 -5.40 13.65
C GLU A 232 6.98 -6.40 14.20
N THR A 233 6.84 -7.67 13.83
CA THR A 233 7.75 -8.73 14.29
C THR A 233 9.05 -8.77 13.51
N ILE A 234 8.98 -8.76 12.17
CA ILE A 234 10.19 -8.92 11.34
C ILE A 234 10.95 -7.61 11.13
N LEU A 235 10.24 -6.48 11.09
CA LEU A 235 10.76 -5.14 10.83
C LEU A 235 10.08 -4.12 11.77
N PRO A 236 10.37 -4.17 13.08
CA PRO A 236 9.64 -3.38 14.09
C PRO A 236 9.70 -1.87 13.83
N CYS A 237 10.77 -1.37 13.22
CA CYS A 237 10.91 0.03 12.86
C CYS A 237 9.88 0.51 11.83
N THR A 238 9.14 -0.39 11.18
CA THR A 238 8.03 -0.01 10.27
C THR A 238 6.90 0.73 10.98
N VAL A 239 6.67 0.44 12.28
CA VAL A 239 5.63 1.04 13.12
C VAL A 239 6.16 1.62 14.43
N ARG A 240 7.36 1.22 14.88
CA ARG A 240 7.98 1.63 16.13
C ARG A 240 9.38 2.17 15.85
N HIS A 241 9.51 3.47 15.63
CA HIS A 241 10.80 4.12 15.43
C HIS A 241 10.84 5.45 16.21
N PRO A 242 11.97 5.83 16.84
CA PRO A 242 12.06 7.06 17.63
C PRO A 242 11.71 8.35 16.87
N SER A 243 11.94 8.38 15.56
CA SER A 243 11.58 9.52 14.71
C SER A 243 10.10 9.63 14.38
N ILE A 244 9.29 8.61 14.71
CA ILE A 244 7.84 8.64 14.50
C ILE A 244 7.19 9.31 15.71
N SER A 245 6.64 10.51 15.51
CA SER A 245 6.05 11.30 16.59
C SER A 245 4.67 10.82 17.06
N LEU A 246 4.01 9.94 16.29
CA LEU A 246 2.69 9.39 16.60
C LEU A 246 2.81 7.97 17.13
N ASP A 247 1.97 7.59 18.07
CA ASP A 247 1.83 6.20 18.49
C ASP A 247 1.03 5.41 17.45
N LEU A 248 1.73 4.96 16.40
CA LEU A 248 1.13 4.20 15.29
C LEU A 248 0.50 2.89 15.77
N VAL A 249 1.04 2.27 16.80
CA VAL A 249 0.52 1.00 17.32
C VAL A 249 -0.83 1.18 17.99
N SER A 250 -0.97 2.22 18.81
CA SER A 250 -2.27 2.53 19.44
C SER A 250 -3.31 2.96 18.40
N ILE A 251 -2.92 3.75 17.42
CA ILE A 251 -3.82 4.14 16.30
C ILE A 251 -4.28 2.90 15.54
N LEU A 252 -3.37 2.04 15.11
CA LEU A 252 -3.70 0.80 14.41
C LEU A 252 -4.66 -0.07 15.21
N SER A 253 -4.32 -0.31 16.48
CA SER A 253 -5.12 -1.11 17.41
C SER A 253 -6.54 -0.59 17.61
N TYR A 254 -6.73 0.75 17.62
CA TYR A 254 -8.05 1.38 17.69
C TYR A 254 -8.92 1.00 16.49
N TYR A 255 -8.37 1.14 15.27
CA TYR A 255 -9.11 0.83 14.05
C TYR A 255 -9.35 -0.68 13.88
N GLN A 256 -8.37 -1.54 14.22
CA GLN A 256 -8.51 -2.99 14.13
C GLN A 256 -9.60 -3.55 15.08
N ARG A 257 -9.81 -2.92 16.23
CA ARG A 257 -10.88 -3.34 17.17
C ARG A 257 -12.27 -2.84 16.77
N ARG A 258 -12.34 -1.76 16.00
CA ARG A 258 -13.61 -1.10 15.66
C ARG A 258 -14.17 -1.54 14.31
N TYR A 259 -13.33 -1.92 13.38
CA TYR A 259 -13.69 -2.28 12.01
C TYR A 259 -13.25 -3.72 11.70
N CYS A 260 -13.55 -4.20 10.47
CA CYS A 260 -13.16 -5.55 10.06
C CYS A 260 -11.65 -5.78 10.10
N GLY A 261 -10.86 -4.72 9.87
CA GLY A 261 -9.42 -4.72 9.97
C GLY A 261 -8.79 -3.44 9.45
N ALA A 262 -7.48 -3.29 9.71
CA ALA A 262 -6.73 -2.13 9.24
C ALA A 262 -5.24 -2.42 9.08
N MET A 263 -4.58 -1.72 8.14
CA MET A 263 -3.13 -1.74 7.96
C MET A 263 -2.60 -0.40 7.44
N TYR A 264 -1.34 -0.10 7.71
CA TYR A 264 -0.69 1.07 7.13
C TYR A 264 -0.34 0.89 5.65
N SER A 265 -0.42 1.97 4.89
CA SER A 265 -0.03 2.00 3.48
C SER A 265 1.47 1.80 3.26
N GLY A 266 2.27 2.06 4.29
CA GLY A 266 3.72 1.92 4.27
C GLY A 266 4.34 2.17 5.63
N CYS A 267 5.66 2.07 5.68
CA CYS A 267 6.44 2.26 6.90
C CYS A 267 6.34 3.69 7.41
N GLY A 268 6.29 3.84 8.73
CA GLY A 268 6.22 5.15 9.39
C GLY A 268 4.84 5.82 9.28
N GLY A 269 3.78 5.09 8.93
CA GLY A 269 2.41 5.57 8.84
C GLY A 269 1.92 5.77 7.40
N GLY A 270 1.87 7.01 6.92
CA GLY A 270 1.27 7.35 5.63
C GLY A 270 -0.24 7.44 5.75
N TYR A 271 -0.93 6.56 5.06
CA TYR A 271 -2.37 6.33 5.21
C TYR A 271 -2.62 5.06 6.02
N LEU A 272 -3.78 5.00 6.66
CA LEU A 272 -4.30 3.76 7.20
C LEU A 272 -5.41 3.27 6.28
N TYR A 273 -5.29 2.05 5.79
CA TYR A 273 -6.34 1.33 5.08
C TYR A 273 -7.23 0.65 6.09
N VAL A 274 -8.52 0.91 6.02
CA VAL A 274 -9.53 0.36 6.94
C VAL A 274 -10.56 -0.41 6.14
N VAL A 275 -10.74 -1.67 6.46
CA VAL A 275 -11.83 -2.50 5.92
C VAL A 275 -13.07 -2.30 6.76
N SER A 276 -14.15 -1.81 6.15
CA SER A 276 -15.37 -1.49 6.87
C SER A 276 -16.62 -1.70 6.02
N ASN A 277 -17.70 -2.16 6.65
CA ASN A 277 -19.05 -2.21 6.08
C ASN A 277 -19.80 -0.87 6.21
N GLU A 278 -19.23 0.07 7.00
CA GLU A 278 -19.81 1.37 7.29
C GLU A 278 -18.83 2.49 6.96
N PRO A 279 -19.31 3.72 6.71
CA PRO A 279 -18.42 4.86 6.51
C PRO A 279 -17.45 5.08 7.67
N VAL A 280 -16.16 5.27 7.34
CA VAL A 280 -15.11 5.53 8.33
C VAL A 280 -14.91 7.04 8.46
N PRO A 281 -15.11 7.64 9.65
CA PRO A 281 -14.92 9.06 9.86
C PRO A 281 -13.52 9.54 9.47
N GLY A 282 -13.45 10.59 8.63
CA GLY A 282 -12.18 11.11 8.11
C GLY A 282 -11.53 10.26 7.01
N GLY A 283 -12.14 9.12 6.68
CA GLY A 283 -11.71 8.26 5.59
C GLY A 283 -12.32 8.67 4.24
N PHE A 284 -11.64 8.32 3.16
CA PHE A 284 -12.13 8.46 1.80
C PHE A 284 -11.89 7.18 1.01
N GLN A 285 -12.66 6.98 -0.03
CA GLN A 285 -12.54 5.83 -0.93
C GLN A 285 -11.72 6.18 -2.17
N VAL A 286 -11.15 5.18 -2.81
CA VAL A 286 -10.35 5.32 -4.04
C VAL A 286 -11.02 4.58 -5.18
N LYS A 287 -10.56 4.82 -6.39
CA LYS A 287 -10.99 4.13 -7.60
C LYS A 287 -9.87 3.24 -8.12
N VAL A 288 -10.19 1.97 -8.33
CA VAL A 288 -9.29 0.99 -8.95
C VAL A 288 -9.33 1.20 -10.45
N ARG A 289 -8.17 1.28 -11.09
CA ARG A 289 -8.05 1.33 -12.55
C ARG A 289 -8.22 -0.08 -13.13
N ILE A 290 -9.16 -0.27 -14.06
CA ILE A 290 -9.46 -1.56 -14.68
C ILE A 290 -9.06 -1.66 -16.16
N ALA A 291 -8.61 -0.56 -16.77
CA ALA A 291 -8.20 -0.45 -18.17
C ALA A 291 -6.82 0.19 -18.33
#